data_fd2152f2f5f1f499a5b3886f6a52a184
#
_entry.id   fd2152f2f5f1f499a5b3886f6a52a184
#
_cell.length_a   1.000
_cell.length_b   1.000
_cell.length_c   1.000
_cell.angle_alpha   90.00
_cell.angle_beta   90.00
_cell.angle_gamma   90.00
#
_symmetry.space_group_name_H-M   'P 1'
#
loop_
_entity.id
_entity.type
_entity.pdbx_description
1 polymer ?
#
loop_
_entity_poly.entity_id
_entity_poly.type
_entity_poly.pdbx_seq_one_letter_code
_entity_poly.pdbx_strand_id
1 'polypeptide(L)'
;MYNEISMKESQTVKIVSSAGEKAIQDNKKYEPFGFELLLDLYDCKPGACDDLALCYKFLDEIVEYLGMEKQAPPSIFFTDGKRFPDKAGLSGWAPLVESSVVIHTLSVKNYISVDIYCCKEYDTNKAKSFVKKFFLPKRMQEQFILRGVDYYK
;
A
#
# COMPACT_ATOMS: atom_id res chain seq x y z
N MET A 1 -10.36 19.73 -34.33
CA MET A 1 -9.23 20.33 -33.61
C MET A 1 -9.25 19.78 -32.20
N TYR A 2 -8.62 18.60 -31.99
CA TYR A 2 -8.56 17.93 -30.69
C TYR A 2 -7.23 18.30 -30.04
N ASN A 3 -7.29 19.02 -28.91
CA ASN A 3 -6.11 19.33 -28.11
C ASN A 3 -5.62 18.07 -27.42
N GLU A 4 -4.37 17.73 -27.67
CA GLU A 4 -3.59 16.74 -26.94
C GLU A 4 -3.47 17.16 -25.48
N ILE A 5 -4.06 16.36 -24.59
CA ILE A 5 -3.82 16.48 -23.15
C ILE A 5 -2.53 15.73 -22.86
N SER A 6 -1.44 16.46 -22.72
CA SER A 6 -0.16 15.99 -22.21
C SER A 6 -0.37 15.32 -20.84
N MET A 7 -0.10 14.03 -20.77
CA MET A 7 -0.01 13.29 -19.50
C MET A 7 1.20 13.81 -18.73
N LYS A 8 0.95 14.61 -17.70
CA LYS A 8 1.99 15.01 -16.74
C LYS A 8 2.41 13.79 -15.93
N GLU A 9 3.73 13.61 -15.89
CA GLU A 9 4.42 12.60 -15.08
C GLU A 9 3.96 12.60 -13.62
N SER A 10 3.95 11.40 -13.03
CA SER A 10 3.64 11.09 -11.64
C SER A 10 4.42 12.03 -10.70
N GLN A 11 3.72 12.93 -10.03
CA GLN A 11 4.31 13.70 -8.94
C GLN A 11 4.44 12.79 -7.73
N THR A 12 5.66 12.39 -7.43
CA THR A 12 6.02 11.75 -6.15
C THR A 12 5.95 12.81 -5.07
N VAL A 13 4.90 12.81 -4.28
CA VAL A 13 4.81 13.70 -3.10
C VAL A 13 5.66 13.06 -1.99
N LYS A 14 6.89 13.53 -1.85
CA LYS A 14 7.71 13.24 -0.66
C LYS A 14 7.20 14.11 0.48
N ILE A 15 6.39 13.55 1.37
CA ILE A 15 6.12 14.19 2.66
C ILE A 15 7.32 13.86 3.57
N VAL A 16 8.35 14.69 3.48
CA VAL A 16 9.44 14.68 4.45
C VAL A 16 8.99 15.59 5.59
N SER A 17 8.89 15.07 6.82
CA SER A 17 8.73 15.92 7.99
C SER A 17 9.92 16.87 8.08
N SER A 18 9.73 18.07 8.62
CA SER A 18 10.80 19.09 8.78
C SER A 18 12.07 18.57 9.51
N ALA A 19 11.96 17.44 10.23
CA ALA A 19 13.08 16.72 10.81
C ALA A 19 13.90 15.93 9.78
N GLY A 20 13.28 15.47 8.68
CA GLY A 20 13.97 14.70 7.64
C GLY A 20 14.88 15.53 6.75
N GLU A 21 14.56 16.81 6.52
CA GLU A 21 15.41 17.70 5.70
C GLU A 21 16.73 18.05 6.40
N LYS A 22 16.74 18.15 7.74
CA LYS A 22 17.98 18.33 8.51
C LYS A 22 18.87 17.08 8.54
N ALA A 23 18.28 15.89 8.45
CA ALA A 23 19.02 14.63 8.49
C ALA A 23 19.85 14.36 7.21
N ILE A 24 19.51 15.00 6.09
CA ILE A 24 20.25 14.84 4.83
C ILE A 24 21.57 15.67 4.82
N GLN A 25 21.71 16.66 5.70
CA GLN A 25 22.91 17.51 5.75
C GLN A 25 24.00 17.00 6.71
N ASP A 26 23.65 16.13 7.66
CA ASP A 26 24.63 15.45 8.50
C ASP A 26 24.93 14.06 7.91
N ASN A 27 26.17 13.79 7.52
CA ASN A 27 26.67 12.51 6.99
C ASN A 27 26.60 11.34 8.01
N LYS A 28 25.73 11.39 8.99
CA LYS A 28 25.34 10.26 9.83
C LYS A 28 24.31 9.44 9.08
N LYS A 29 24.67 8.23 8.69
CA LYS A 29 23.79 7.20 8.12
C LYS A 29 22.67 6.90 9.14
N TYR A 30 21.54 7.59 9.02
CA TYR A 30 20.34 7.27 9.80
C TYR A 30 19.76 5.98 9.22
N GLU A 31 19.78 4.91 9.99
CA GLU A 31 19.08 3.68 9.66
C GLU A 31 17.67 3.75 10.25
N PRO A 32 16.62 3.84 9.45
CA PRO A 32 15.25 3.79 9.96
C PRO A 32 14.96 2.39 10.49
N PHE A 33 14.08 2.30 11.48
CA PHE A 33 13.62 1.01 11.99
C PHE A 33 12.75 0.28 10.96
N GLY A 34 11.98 1.02 10.16
CA GLY A 34 11.04 0.41 9.22
C GLY A 34 10.77 1.24 7.97
N PHE A 35 10.17 0.57 7.01
CA PHE A 35 9.88 1.05 5.66
C PHE A 35 8.41 0.83 5.36
N GLU A 36 7.68 1.88 5.00
CA GLU A 36 6.25 1.81 4.72
C GLU A 36 5.93 2.33 3.33
N LEU A 37 5.32 1.49 2.51
CA LEU A 37 4.80 1.83 1.20
C LEU A 37 3.28 1.92 1.29
N LEU A 38 2.75 3.09 0.96
CA LEU A 38 1.31 3.36 0.86
C LEU A 38 0.94 3.46 -0.61
N LEU A 39 -0.08 2.72 -1.02
CA LEU A 39 -0.56 2.69 -2.41
C LEU A 39 -2.06 2.99 -2.44
N ASP A 40 -2.44 3.97 -3.24
CA ASP A 40 -3.82 4.31 -3.56
C ASP A 40 -4.14 3.90 -4.99
N LEU A 41 -5.06 2.97 -5.15
CA LEU A 41 -5.45 2.39 -6.43
C LEU A 41 -6.82 2.91 -6.83
N TYR A 42 -6.94 3.42 -8.04
CA TYR A 42 -8.18 3.99 -8.57
C TYR A 42 -8.60 3.24 -9.82
N ASP A 43 -9.93 3.11 -9.98
CA ASP A 43 -10.54 2.43 -11.12
C ASP A 43 -9.94 1.03 -11.33
N CYS A 44 -9.95 0.23 -10.27
CA CYS A 44 -9.52 -1.16 -10.30
C CYS A 44 -10.41 -2.00 -11.23
N LYS A 45 -9.97 -3.20 -11.57
CA LYS A 45 -10.79 -4.12 -12.38
C LYS A 45 -12.19 -4.32 -11.74
N PRO A 46 -13.24 -4.50 -12.55
CA PRO A 46 -14.60 -4.66 -12.04
C PRO A 46 -14.71 -5.78 -11.00
N GLY A 47 -15.42 -5.49 -9.90
CA GLY A 47 -15.66 -6.44 -8.81
C GLY A 47 -14.49 -6.62 -7.82
N ALA A 48 -13.31 -6.07 -8.08
CA ALA A 48 -12.15 -6.28 -7.20
C ALA A 48 -12.37 -5.81 -5.76
N CYS A 49 -13.19 -4.76 -5.56
CA CYS A 49 -13.48 -4.21 -4.23
C CYS A 49 -14.40 -5.08 -3.38
N ASP A 50 -15.14 -6.02 -4.00
CA ASP A 50 -16.11 -6.90 -3.34
C ASP A 50 -15.69 -8.37 -3.37
N ASP A 51 -14.59 -8.70 -4.04
CA ASP A 51 -14.09 -10.07 -4.18
C ASP A 51 -13.20 -10.44 -2.98
N LEU A 52 -13.84 -11.04 -1.98
CA LEU A 52 -13.17 -11.49 -0.76
C LEU A 52 -12.05 -12.51 -1.06
N ALA A 53 -12.31 -13.44 -1.99
CA ALA A 53 -11.33 -14.46 -2.33
C ALA A 53 -10.10 -13.86 -3.01
N LEU A 54 -10.28 -12.88 -3.90
CA LEU A 54 -9.20 -12.13 -4.54
C LEU A 54 -8.37 -11.37 -3.50
N CYS A 55 -9.03 -10.65 -2.59
CA CYS A 55 -8.34 -9.85 -1.57
C CYS A 55 -7.60 -10.74 -0.55
N TYR A 56 -8.19 -11.87 -0.17
CA TYR A 56 -7.52 -12.85 0.68
C TYR A 56 -6.27 -13.41 -0.01
N LYS A 57 -6.42 -13.86 -1.24
CA LYS A 57 -5.31 -14.38 -2.06
C LYS A 57 -4.20 -13.35 -2.23
N PHE A 58 -4.56 -12.09 -2.46
CA PHE A 58 -3.59 -10.99 -2.53
C PHE A 58 -2.76 -10.88 -1.24
N LEU A 59 -3.43 -10.81 -0.07
CA LEU A 59 -2.76 -10.71 1.23
C LEU A 59 -1.88 -11.93 1.52
N ASP A 60 -2.30 -13.10 1.10
CA ASP A 60 -1.57 -14.34 1.34
C ASP A 60 -0.32 -14.44 0.46
N GLU A 61 -0.45 -14.15 -0.83
CA GLU A 61 0.61 -14.33 -1.80
C GLU A 61 1.65 -13.19 -1.82
N ILE A 62 1.26 -11.94 -1.52
CA ILE A 62 2.22 -10.81 -1.55
C ILE A 62 3.32 -10.98 -0.52
N VAL A 63 3.02 -11.58 0.62
CA VAL A 63 3.97 -11.83 1.70
C VAL A 63 5.10 -12.73 1.22
N GLU A 64 4.74 -13.87 0.64
CA GLU A 64 5.71 -14.82 0.08
C GLU A 64 6.46 -14.22 -1.10
N TYR A 65 5.76 -13.49 -1.97
CA TYR A 65 6.35 -12.85 -3.14
C TYR A 65 7.43 -11.82 -2.77
N LEU A 66 7.27 -11.13 -1.63
CA LEU A 66 8.25 -10.17 -1.11
C LEU A 66 9.33 -10.82 -0.22
N GLY A 67 9.24 -12.13 0.03
CA GLY A 67 10.17 -12.84 0.90
C GLY A 67 10.00 -12.52 2.39
N MET A 68 8.77 -12.18 2.79
CA MET A 68 8.39 -11.91 4.18
C MET A 68 7.75 -13.14 4.81
N GLU A 69 7.63 -13.17 6.13
CA GLU A 69 7.07 -14.30 6.89
C GLU A 69 5.77 -13.91 7.59
N LYS A 70 4.70 -14.69 7.36
CA LYS A 70 3.41 -14.51 8.06
C LYS A 70 3.50 -15.02 9.50
N GLN A 71 2.98 -14.25 10.45
CA GLN A 71 2.76 -14.71 11.84
C GLN A 71 1.47 -15.53 11.97
N ALA A 72 0.46 -15.22 11.15
CA ALA A 72 -0.82 -15.92 11.10
C ALA A 72 -1.42 -15.79 9.70
N PRO A 73 -2.43 -16.62 9.35
CA PRO A 73 -3.20 -16.43 8.13
C PRO A 73 -3.82 -15.04 8.07
N PRO A 74 -3.99 -14.46 6.86
CA PRO A 74 -4.69 -13.19 6.69
C PRO A 74 -6.12 -13.22 7.25
N SER A 75 -6.58 -12.08 7.72
CA SER A 75 -7.97 -11.86 8.13
C SER A 75 -8.63 -10.85 7.22
N ILE A 76 -9.88 -11.11 6.79
CA ILE A 76 -10.67 -10.17 5.98
C ILE A 76 -12.06 -10.04 6.56
N PHE A 77 -12.55 -8.81 6.56
CA PHE A 77 -13.86 -8.43 7.06
C PHE A 77 -14.63 -7.67 5.99
N PHE A 78 -15.91 -7.95 5.88
CA PHE A 78 -16.83 -7.28 4.98
C PHE A 78 -17.58 -6.16 5.71
N THR A 79 -17.65 -4.98 5.09
CA THR A 79 -18.47 -3.85 5.56
C THR A 79 -19.75 -3.81 4.74
N ASP A 80 -20.89 -4.03 5.40
CA ASP A 80 -22.22 -4.04 4.78
C ASP A 80 -22.63 -2.65 4.26
N GLY A 81 -22.80 -2.54 2.96
CA GLY A 81 -23.24 -1.32 2.28
C GLY A 81 -24.66 -0.89 2.59
N LYS A 82 -25.54 -1.78 3.11
CA LYS A 82 -26.87 -1.39 3.57
C LYS A 82 -26.78 -0.54 4.84
N ARG A 83 -25.86 -0.90 5.73
CA ARG A 83 -25.62 -0.16 6.98
C ARG A 83 -24.70 1.04 6.79
N PHE A 84 -23.71 0.91 5.91
CA PHE A 84 -22.68 1.92 5.66
C PHE A 84 -22.45 2.12 4.15
N PRO A 85 -23.38 2.80 3.45
CA PRO A 85 -23.34 2.91 1.98
C PRO A 85 -22.03 3.46 1.43
N ASP A 86 -21.45 4.45 2.12
CA ASP A 86 -20.22 5.11 1.68
C ASP A 86 -18.94 4.32 2.00
N LYS A 87 -19.07 3.23 2.76
CA LYS A 87 -17.94 2.44 3.28
C LYS A 87 -18.03 0.96 2.93
N ALA A 88 -18.96 0.62 2.04
CA ALA A 88 -19.09 -0.75 1.55
C ALA A 88 -17.78 -1.23 0.93
N GLY A 89 -17.36 -2.45 1.28
CA GLY A 89 -16.14 -3.05 0.79
C GLY A 89 -15.52 -4.00 1.78
N LEU A 90 -14.24 -4.24 1.63
CA LEU A 90 -13.47 -5.20 2.42
C LEU A 90 -12.36 -4.48 3.19
N SER A 91 -12.08 -4.97 4.39
CA SER A 91 -10.91 -4.60 5.17
C SER A 91 -10.13 -5.86 5.50
N GLY A 92 -8.85 -5.90 5.16
CA GLY A 92 -8.02 -7.08 5.37
C GLY A 92 -6.66 -6.76 5.94
N TRP A 93 -6.09 -7.73 6.62
CA TRP A 93 -4.82 -7.60 7.27
C TRP A 93 -4.07 -8.94 7.28
N ALA A 94 -2.79 -8.90 6.92
CA ALA A 94 -1.84 -9.99 7.08
C ALA A 94 -0.78 -9.60 8.13
N PRO A 95 -0.79 -10.21 9.33
CA PRO A 95 0.27 -10.00 10.31
C PRO A 95 1.55 -10.69 9.86
N LEU A 96 2.66 -9.97 9.94
CA LEU A 96 3.98 -10.48 9.57
C LEU A 96 4.91 -10.49 10.78
N VAL A 97 5.91 -11.37 10.77
CA VAL A 97 7.02 -11.33 11.72
C VAL A 97 7.73 -9.98 11.64
N GLU A 98 7.88 -9.45 10.43
CA GLU A 98 8.52 -8.18 10.15
C GLU A 98 7.58 -6.97 10.19
N SER A 99 6.26 -7.11 10.27
CA SER A 99 5.25 -6.08 10.51
C SER A 99 3.86 -6.39 9.96
N SER A 100 3.41 -5.83 8.80
CA SER A 100 2.05 -6.07 8.29
C SER A 100 1.84 -5.65 6.83
N VAL A 101 0.86 -6.29 6.19
CA VAL A 101 0.21 -5.80 4.98
C VAL A 101 -1.26 -5.57 5.28
N VAL A 102 -1.78 -4.40 4.91
CA VAL A 102 -3.18 -4.02 5.10
C VAL A 102 -3.81 -3.68 3.75
N ILE A 103 -5.08 -4.02 3.59
CA ILE A 103 -5.89 -3.63 2.43
C ILE A 103 -7.23 -3.08 2.90
N HIS A 104 -7.67 -1.98 2.30
CA HIS A 104 -9.04 -1.50 2.39
C HIS A 104 -9.60 -1.25 1.00
N THR A 105 -10.82 -1.71 0.76
CA THR A 105 -11.53 -1.47 -0.50
C THR A 105 -12.78 -0.63 -0.27
N LEU A 106 -13.11 0.23 -1.22
CA LEU A 106 -14.33 1.03 -1.23
C LEU A 106 -15.07 0.79 -2.55
N SER A 107 -16.11 -0.03 -2.51
CA SER A 107 -16.85 -0.51 -3.70
C SER A 107 -17.47 0.65 -4.48
N VAL A 108 -18.05 1.63 -3.77
CA VAL A 108 -18.75 2.80 -4.38
C VAL A 108 -17.79 3.65 -5.23
N LYS A 109 -16.51 3.71 -4.85
CA LYS A 109 -15.49 4.51 -5.55
C LYS A 109 -14.55 3.68 -6.41
N ASN A 110 -14.73 2.36 -6.43
CA ASN A 110 -13.81 1.43 -7.06
C ASN A 110 -12.34 1.74 -6.71
N TYR A 111 -12.10 1.93 -5.40
CA TYR A 111 -10.86 2.36 -4.81
C TYR A 111 -10.33 1.29 -3.87
N ILE A 112 -9.02 1.09 -3.88
CA ILE A 112 -8.32 0.19 -2.95
C ILE A 112 -7.10 0.92 -2.40
N SER A 113 -6.94 0.95 -1.07
CA SER A 113 -5.67 1.30 -0.44
C SER A 113 -4.93 0.04 0.00
N VAL A 114 -3.60 0.07 -0.14
CA VAL A 114 -2.70 -1.00 0.31
C VAL A 114 -1.55 -0.38 1.08
N ASP A 115 -1.35 -0.84 2.32
CA ASP A 115 -0.25 -0.42 3.17
C ASP A 115 0.68 -1.60 3.40
N ILE A 116 1.97 -1.45 3.11
CA ILE A 116 3.00 -2.48 3.31
C ILE A 116 4.05 -1.90 4.24
N TYR A 117 4.03 -2.33 5.48
CA TYR A 117 5.01 -1.95 6.49
C TYR A 117 5.93 -3.11 6.82
N CYS A 118 7.24 -2.89 6.75
CA CYS A 118 8.25 -3.90 7.09
C CYS A 118 9.43 -3.27 7.82
N CYS A 119 9.96 -3.94 8.85
CA CYS A 119 11.17 -3.53 9.54
C CYS A 119 12.48 -3.90 8.79
N LYS A 120 12.36 -4.57 7.64
CA LYS A 120 13.45 -4.86 6.72
C LYS A 120 13.20 -4.14 5.39
N GLU A 121 14.27 -3.72 4.73
CA GLU A 121 14.17 -3.22 3.36
C GLU A 121 13.59 -4.29 2.42
N TYR A 122 12.73 -3.86 1.53
CA TYR A 122 12.16 -4.69 0.47
C TYR A 122 12.04 -3.93 -0.84
N ASP A 123 11.91 -4.65 -1.93
CA ASP A 123 11.78 -4.07 -3.27
C ASP A 123 10.36 -3.50 -3.48
N THR A 124 10.25 -2.17 -3.36
CA THR A 124 8.97 -1.46 -3.57
C THR A 124 8.47 -1.55 -5.01
N ASN A 125 9.34 -1.66 -6.02
CA ASN A 125 8.92 -1.83 -7.42
C ASN A 125 8.32 -3.22 -7.63
N LYS A 126 8.90 -4.24 -7.00
CA LYS A 126 8.34 -5.60 -6.98
C LYS A 126 6.96 -5.60 -6.33
N ALA A 127 6.79 -4.93 -5.17
CA ALA A 127 5.51 -4.79 -4.50
C ALA A 127 4.47 -4.11 -5.39
N LYS A 128 4.80 -2.96 -5.98
CA LYS A 128 3.91 -2.22 -6.89
C LYS A 128 3.50 -3.04 -8.11
N SER A 129 4.43 -3.78 -8.69
CA SER A 129 4.14 -4.65 -9.84
C SER A 129 3.16 -5.76 -9.49
N PHE A 130 3.31 -6.35 -8.29
CA PHE A 130 2.40 -7.37 -7.79
C PHE A 130 0.98 -6.82 -7.57
N VAL A 131 0.87 -5.69 -6.88
CA VAL A 131 -0.41 -5.00 -6.63
C VAL A 131 -1.12 -4.67 -7.95
N LYS A 132 -0.40 -4.10 -8.93
CA LYS A 132 -0.95 -3.80 -10.26
C LYS A 132 -1.49 -5.04 -10.97
N LYS A 133 -0.77 -6.15 -10.88
CA LYS A 133 -1.19 -7.43 -11.50
C LYS A 133 -2.49 -7.97 -10.88
N PHE A 134 -2.67 -7.82 -9.56
CA PHE A 134 -3.86 -8.31 -8.86
C PHE A 134 -5.10 -7.48 -9.16
N PHE A 135 -5.00 -6.16 -9.09
CA PHE A 135 -6.14 -5.24 -9.07
C PHE A 135 -6.37 -4.48 -10.37
N LEU A 136 -5.38 -4.44 -11.28
CA LEU A 136 -5.43 -3.76 -12.58
C LEU A 136 -5.97 -2.32 -12.48
N PRO A 137 -5.41 -1.46 -11.61
CA PRO A 137 -5.88 -0.09 -11.47
C PRO A 137 -5.54 0.71 -12.73
N LYS A 138 -6.42 1.65 -13.13
CA LYS A 138 -6.12 2.61 -14.18
C LYS A 138 -5.13 3.69 -13.75
N ARG A 139 -5.17 4.04 -12.45
CA ARG A 139 -4.27 5.00 -11.82
C ARG A 139 -3.83 4.51 -10.46
N MET A 140 -2.58 4.75 -10.12
CA MET A 140 -2.01 4.44 -8.80
C MET A 140 -1.20 5.62 -8.31
N GLN A 141 -1.39 6.00 -7.04
CA GLN A 141 -0.54 6.93 -6.30
C GLN A 141 0.27 6.15 -5.28
N GLU A 142 1.44 6.66 -4.95
CA GLU A 142 2.34 6.01 -4.00
C GLU A 142 2.97 7.03 -3.05
N GLN A 143 3.20 6.59 -1.82
CA GLN A 143 4.02 7.30 -0.84
C GLN A 143 4.94 6.27 -0.18
N PHE A 144 6.18 6.68 0.10
CA PHE A 144 7.14 5.83 0.81
C PHE A 144 7.67 6.59 2.02
N ILE A 145 7.54 5.96 3.19
CA ILE A 145 7.83 6.59 4.49
C ILE A 145 8.86 5.76 5.24
N LEU A 146 9.89 6.44 5.75
CA LEU A 146 10.84 5.87 6.70
C LEU A 146 10.27 6.01 8.10
N ARG A 147 10.17 4.91 8.85
CA ARG A 147 9.60 4.83 10.17
C ARG A 147 10.68 4.59 11.23
N GLY A 148 10.48 5.14 12.43
CA GLY A 148 11.39 4.93 13.55
C GLY A 148 12.80 5.46 13.30
N VAL A 149 12.94 6.62 12.67
CA VAL A 149 14.23 7.25 12.33
C VAL A 149 15.09 7.60 13.57
N ASP A 150 14.47 7.61 14.73
CA ASP A 150 15.14 7.86 16.03
C ASP A 150 15.28 6.59 16.89
N TYR A 151 14.90 5.44 16.37
CA TYR A 151 14.84 4.19 17.12
C TYR A 151 16.21 3.74 17.62
N TYR A 152 17.28 3.99 16.87
CA TYR A 152 18.65 3.59 17.20
C TYR A 152 19.51 4.73 17.78
N LYS A 153 18.90 5.85 18.22
CA LYS A 153 19.59 6.98 18.83
C LYS A 153 19.84 6.78 20.31
#